data_27d6e352b2a55055776dfc1a63bdc53c
#
_entry.id   27d6e352b2a55055776dfc1a63bdc53c
#
_cell.length_a   1.000
_cell.length_b   1.000
_cell.length_c   1.000
_cell.angle_alpha   90.00
_cell.angle_beta   90.00
_cell.angle_gamma   90.00
#
_symmetry.space_group_name_H-M   'P 1'
#
loop_
_entity.id
_entity.type
_entity.pdbx_description
1 polymer ?
#
loop_
_entity_poly.entity_id
_entity_poly.type
_entity_poly.pdbx_seq_one_letter_code
_entity_poly.pdbx_strand_id
1 'polypeptide(L)'
;LIDKNEKIKIVFNKNFESGMSSSIKIGLNNLSKSTDAFFICLGDMPMVSQDTYNKLIKSKNNKEIIIPTYNGEQGNPILFSKTIKDQIMKIQGDVGAKKILELNKSKILSVEIANQSIKKDFNVKEDFI
;
A
#
# COMPACT_ATOMS: atom_id res chain seq x y z
N LEU A 1 -14.31 -5.03 11.78
CA LEU A 1 -13.84 -5.60 13.03
C LEU A 1 -12.61 -6.46 12.78
N ILE A 2 -11.55 -6.17 13.48
CA ILE A 2 -10.27 -6.85 13.31
C ILE A 2 -10.02 -7.70 14.56
N ASP A 3 -9.84 -9.00 14.34
CA ASP A 3 -9.48 -9.91 15.42
C ASP A 3 -8.04 -9.63 15.87
N LYS A 4 -7.84 -9.50 17.18
CA LYS A 4 -6.50 -9.32 17.73
C LYS A 4 -5.78 -10.65 17.76
N ASN A 5 -4.63 -10.73 17.07
CA ASN A 5 -3.71 -11.86 17.16
C ASN A 5 -2.27 -11.34 17.07
N GLU A 6 -1.30 -12.23 17.23
CA GLU A 6 0.12 -11.85 17.25
C GLU A 6 0.61 -11.21 15.95
N LYS A 7 -0.08 -11.47 14.84
CA LYS A 7 0.29 -10.94 13.52
C LYS A 7 -0.34 -9.59 13.24
N ILE A 8 -1.29 -9.16 14.06
CA ILE A 8 -2.02 -7.91 13.85
C ILE A 8 -1.71 -6.95 15.00
N LYS A 9 -1.21 -5.78 14.64
CA LYS A 9 -0.94 -4.71 15.58
C LYS A 9 -1.82 -3.52 15.25
N ILE A 10 -2.63 -3.11 16.21
CA ILE A 10 -3.51 -1.94 16.06
C ILE A 10 -2.82 -0.75 16.70
N VAL A 11 -2.67 0.33 15.95
CA VAL A 11 -2.03 1.56 16.42
C VAL A 11 -2.96 2.73 16.17
N PHE A 12 -3.22 3.50 17.22
CA PHE A 12 -4.06 4.68 17.13
C PHE A 12 -3.26 5.89 16.63
N ASN A 13 -3.80 6.58 15.62
CA ASN A 13 -3.20 7.81 15.10
C ASN A 13 -3.88 9.03 15.72
N LYS A 14 -3.23 9.67 16.69
CA LYS A 14 -3.73 10.88 17.33
C LYS A 14 -3.79 12.08 16.37
N ASN A 15 -3.04 12.03 15.29
CA ASN A 15 -2.91 13.13 14.33
C ASN A 15 -3.62 12.81 13.00
N PHE A 16 -4.69 12.00 13.04
CA PHE A 16 -5.38 11.57 11.81
C PHE A 16 -5.87 12.75 10.96
N GLU A 17 -6.17 13.90 11.57
CA GLU A 17 -6.59 15.11 10.87
C GLU A 17 -5.46 15.74 10.04
N SER A 18 -4.21 15.38 10.30
CA SER A 18 -3.06 15.87 9.52
C SER A 18 -2.93 15.20 8.14
N GLY A 19 -3.85 14.31 7.80
CA GLY A 19 -3.92 13.67 6.50
C GLY A 19 -3.42 12.24 6.47
N MET A 20 -3.54 11.61 5.29
CA MET A 20 -3.19 10.21 5.08
C MET A 20 -1.74 9.90 5.41
N SER A 21 -0.82 10.83 5.12
CA SER A 21 0.60 10.60 5.38
C SER A 21 0.90 10.35 6.85
N SER A 22 0.15 10.94 7.77
CA SER A 22 0.34 10.72 9.20
C SER A 22 0.05 9.27 9.59
N SER A 23 -0.99 8.68 9.02
CA SER A 23 -1.34 7.27 9.26
C SER A 23 -0.31 6.32 8.69
N ILE A 24 0.19 6.60 7.49
CA ILE A 24 1.23 5.80 6.85
C ILE A 24 2.49 5.82 7.71
N LYS A 25 2.90 6.97 8.19
CA LYS A 25 4.11 7.11 9.02
C LYS A 25 4.01 6.32 10.32
N ILE A 26 2.86 6.35 10.98
CA ILE A 26 2.65 5.57 12.21
C ILE A 26 2.75 4.08 11.92
N GLY A 27 2.13 3.62 10.84
CA GLY A 27 2.26 2.23 10.41
C GLY A 27 3.71 1.83 10.18
N LEU A 28 4.46 2.65 9.45
CA LEU A 28 5.87 2.37 9.14
C LEU A 28 6.75 2.35 10.40
N ASN A 29 6.49 3.23 11.36
CA ASN A 29 7.23 3.26 12.63
C ASN A 29 7.01 1.99 13.46
N ASN A 30 5.96 1.24 13.18
CA ASN A 30 5.62 0.01 13.90
C ASN A 30 6.03 -1.26 13.15
N LEU A 31 6.70 -1.15 12.01
CA LEU A 31 7.24 -2.31 11.31
C LEU A 31 8.41 -2.92 12.08
N SER A 32 8.54 -4.25 11.97
CA SER A 32 9.71 -4.95 12.48
C SER A 32 10.97 -4.46 11.78
N LYS A 33 12.09 -4.40 12.51
CA LYS A 33 13.39 -4.04 11.95
C LYS A 33 13.88 -5.03 10.90
N SER A 34 13.37 -6.26 10.93
CA SER A 34 13.71 -7.31 9.96
C SER A 34 12.86 -7.23 8.68
N THR A 35 11.96 -6.27 8.56
CA THR A 35 11.11 -6.10 7.38
C THR A 35 11.94 -5.66 6.17
N ASP A 36 11.89 -6.43 5.09
CA ASP A 36 12.59 -6.09 3.84
C ASP A 36 11.73 -5.31 2.86
N ALA A 37 10.42 -5.50 2.93
CA ALA A 37 9.46 -4.82 2.07
C ALA A 37 8.10 -4.73 2.78
N PHE A 38 7.27 -3.82 2.36
CA PHE A 38 5.95 -3.64 2.97
C PHE A 38 4.94 -3.19 1.92
N PHE A 39 3.68 -3.54 2.15
CA PHE A 39 2.56 -3.03 1.37
C PHE A 39 1.92 -1.83 2.06
N ILE A 40 1.51 -0.86 1.27
CA ILE A 40 0.52 0.13 1.72
C ILE A 40 -0.81 -0.29 1.12
N CYS A 41 -1.76 -0.64 1.99
CA CYS A 41 -3.07 -1.14 1.60
C CYS A 41 -4.15 -0.15 2.00
N LEU A 42 -5.15 -0.01 1.13
CA LEU A 42 -6.34 0.78 1.45
C LEU A 42 -7.35 -0.14 2.16
N GLY A 43 -7.89 0.34 3.28
CA GLY A 43 -8.85 -0.44 4.08
C GLY A 43 -10.20 -0.65 3.42
N ASP A 44 -10.50 0.12 2.38
CA ASP A 44 -11.75 0.04 1.63
C ASP A 44 -11.66 -0.82 0.36
N MET A 45 -10.65 -1.68 0.26
CA MET A 45 -10.45 -2.57 -0.90
C MET A 45 -10.42 -4.05 -0.49
N PRO A 46 -11.54 -4.59 0.02
CA PRO A 46 -11.56 -5.95 0.57
C PRO A 46 -11.52 -7.06 -0.48
N MET A 47 -11.70 -6.73 -1.77
CA MET A 47 -11.74 -7.73 -2.85
C MET A 47 -10.37 -8.10 -3.39
N VAL A 48 -9.30 -7.46 -2.93
CA VAL A 48 -7.95 -7.81 -3.33
C VAL A 48 -7.59 -9.18 -2.74
N SER A 49 -7.28 -10.15 -3.60
CA SER A 49 -7.03 -11.53 -3.18
C SER A 49 -5.60 -11.75 -2.74
N GLN A 50 -5.39 -12.83 -1.98
CA GLN A 50 -4.05 -13.28 -1.60
C GLN A 50 -3.18 -13.55 -2.82
N ASP A 51 -3.76 -14.05 -3.91
CA ASP A 51 -3.01 -14.31 -5.15
C ASP A 51 -2.41 -13.03 -5.72
N THR A 52 -3.13 -11.92 -5.63
CA THR A 52 -2.61 -10.61 -6.06
C THR A 52 -1.39 -10.21 -5.23
N TYR A 53 -1.47 -10.31 -3.90
CA TYR A 53 -0.33 -10.03 -3.03
C TYR A 53 0.87 -10.91 -3.37
N ASN A 54 0.63 -12.21 -3.55
CA ASN A 54 1.69 -13.17 -3.88
C ASN A 54 2.35 -12.85 -5.22
N LYS A 55 1.55 -12.46 -6.21
CA LYS A 55 2.08 -12.10 -7.54
C LYS A 55 2.99 -10.86 -7.46
N LEU A 56 2.58 -9.86 -6.68
CA LEU A 56 3.39 -8.65 -6.50
C LEU A 56 4.70 -8.97 -5.79
N ILE A 57 4.65 -9.80 -4.75
CA ILE A 57 5.85 -10.21 -4.01
C ILE A 57 6.83 -10.95 -4.92
N LYS A 58 6.33 -11.90 -5.72
CA LYS A 58 7.16 -12.68 -6.65
C LYS A 58 7.79 -11.82 -7.75
N SER A 59 7.14 -10.72 -8.09
CA SER A 59 7.60 -9.83 -9.16
C SER A 59 8.65 -8.83 -8.69
N LYS A 60 8.94 -8.78 -7.39
CA LYS A 60 9.76 -7.71 -6.81
C LYS A 60 11.19 -7.67 -7.34
N ASN A 61 11.89 -8.81 -7.41
CA ASN A 61 13.29 -8.87 -7.86
C ASN A 61 14.12 -7.68 -7.33
N ASN A 62 14.78 -6.94 -8.22
CA ASN A 62 15.63 -5.80 -7.86
C ASN A 62 14.89 -4.45 -7.88
N LYS A 63 13.59 -4.44 -8.17
CA LYS A 63 12.83 -3.19 -8.17
C LYS A 63 12.44 -2.80 -6.75
N GLU A 64 12.36 -1.50 -6.51
CA GLU A 64 12.07 -0.97 -5.18
C GLU A 64 10.59 -0.67 -4.96
N ILE A 65 9.82 -0.51 -6.05
CA ILE A 65 8.38 -0.24 -5.99
C ILE A 65 7.67 -1.12 -7.01
N ILE A 66 6.66 -1.86 -6.56
CA ILE A 66 5.85 -2.72 -7.43
C ILE A 66 4.41 -2.25 -7.37
N ILE A 67 3.85 -1.91 -8.53
CA ILE A 67 2.49 -1.39 -8.65
C ILE A 67 1.63 -2.35 -9.46
N PRO A 68 0.45 -2.76 -8.94
CA PRO A 68 -0.48 -3.51 -9.75
C PRO A 68 -1.17 -2.60 -10.76
N THR A 69 -1.41 -3.11 -11.96
CA THR A 69 -2.17 -2.41 -12.98
C THR A 69 -3.30 -3.29 -13.49
N TYR A 70 -4.38 -2.67 -13.91
CA TYR A 70 -5.49 -3.34 -14.58
C TYR A 70 -5.82 -2.54 -15.83
N ASN A 71 -5.70 -3.17 -17.00
CA ASN A 71 -5.86 -2.51 -18.30
C ASN A 71 -4.95 -1.26 -18.42
N GLY A 72 -3.73 -1.36 -17.90
CA GLY A 72 -2.76 -0.28 -17.94
C GLY A 72 -2.97 0.80 -16.89
N GLU A 73 -4.04 0.73 -16.12
CA GLU A 73 -4.30 1.71 -15.06
C GLU A 73 -3.79 1.22 -13.70
N GLN A 74 -3.14 2.12 -13.01
CA GLN A 74 -2.54 1.87 -11.70
C GLN A 74 -3.60 1.62 -10.63
N GLY A 75 -3.33 0.64 -9.75
CA GLY A 75 -4.21 0.31 -8.62
C GLY A 75 -3.43 0.13 -7.31
N ASN A 76 -4.04 -0.57 -6.39
CA ASN A 76 -3.51 -0.88 -5.05
C ASN A 76 -3.69 -2.37 -4.76
N PRO A 77 -2.94 -2.96 -3.83
CA PRO A 77 -1.92 -2.37 -2.97
C PRO A 77 -0.60 -2.11 -3.69
N ILE A 78 0.23 -1.23 -3.15
CA ILE A 78 1.56 -0.97 -3.68
C ILE A 78 2.60 -1.59 -2.75
N LEU A 79 3.56 -2.31 -3.33
CA LEU A 79 4.66 -2.92 -2.58
C LEU A 79 5.90 -2.02 -2.64
N PHE A 80 6.46 -1.70 -1.49
CA PHE A 80 7.66 -0.88 -1.38
C PHE A 80 8.78 -1.67 -0.72
N SER A 81 9.99 -1.51 -1.23
CA SER A 81 11.20 -1.95 -0.52
C SER A 81 11.42 -1.06 0.71
N LYS A 82 12.08 -1.61 1.73
CA LYS A 82 12.47 -0.83 2.92
C LYS A 82 13.33 0.40 2.57
N THR A 83 14.03 0.39 1.45
CA THR A 83 14.86 1.51 1.00
C THR A 83 14.04 2.78 0.73
N ILE A 84 12.74 2.63 0.45
CA ILE A 84 11.83 3.75 0.18
C ILE A 84 11.25 4.34 1.47
N LYS A 85 11.35 3.63 2.59
CA LYS A 85 10.73 4.03 3.86
C LYS A 85 11.10 5.47 4.26
N ASP A 86 12.38 5.83 4.16
CA ASP A 86 12.82 7.15 4.57
C ASP A 86 12.20 8.28 3.74
N GLN A 87 12.01 8.03 2.44
CA GLN A 87 11.32 9.01 1.58
C GLN A 87 9.87 9.18 2.02
N ILE A 88 9.19 8.08 2.32
CA ILE A 88 7.79 8.14 2.76
C ILE A 88 7.67 8.88 4.08
N MET A 89 8.63 8.67 4.99
CA MET A 89 8.63 9.36 6.29
C MET A 89 8.76 10.87 6.17
N LYS A 90 9.18 11.38 5.02
CA LYS A 90 9.34 12.82 4.78
C LYS A 90 8.12 13.47 4.12
N ILE A 91 7.16 12.71 3.62
CA ILE A 91 5.95 13.30 3.01
C ILE A 91 5.04 13.89 4.08
N GLN A 92 4.21 14.86 3.69
CA GLN A 92 3.30 15.56 4.59
C GLN A 92 1.92 15.72 3.94
N GLY A 93 0.90 15.89 4.78
CA GLY A 93 -0.46 16.17 4.35
C GLY A 93 -1.17 14.96 3.75
N ASP A 94 -2.05 15.22 2.80
CA ASP A 94 -2.91 14.22 2.17
C ASP A 94 -2.36 13.66 0.87
N VAL A 95 -1.07 13.82 0.64
CA VAL A 95 -0.44 13.47 -0.64
C VAL A 95 -0.38 11.95 -0.86
N GLY A 96 -0.42 11.17 0.23
CA GLY A 96 -0.29 9.72 0.15
C GLY A 96 1.03 9.31 -0.50
N ALA A 97 1.00 8.18 -1.23
CA ALA A 97 2.19 7.65 -1.89
C ALA A 97 2.44 8.26 -3.28
N LYS A 98 1.52 9.07 -3.80
CA LYS A 98 1.61 9.57 -5.18
C LYS A 98 2.92 10.29 -5.47
N LYS A 99 3.33 11.18 -4.56
CA LYS A 99 4.57 11.94 -4.72
C LYS A 99 5.79 11.03 -4.74
N ILE A 100 5.79 9.98 -3.92
CA ILE A 100 6.87 8.99 -3.88
C ILE A 100 7.00 8.30 -5.24
N LEU A 101 5.87 7.93 -5.85
CA LEU A 101 5.87 7.31 -7.17
C LEU A 101 6.43 8.26 -8.24
N GLU A 102 6.05 9.53 -8.20
CA GLU A 102 6.56 10.53 -9.15
C GLU A 102 8.07 10.71 -9.05
N LEU A 103 8.63 10.67 -7.84
CA LEU A 103 10.06 10.85 -7.61
C LEU A 103 10.89 9.59 -7.94
N ASN A 104 10.25 8.44 -8.10
CA ASN A 104 10.95 7.16 -8.23
C ASN A 104 10.55 6.38 -9.49
N LYS A 105 10.19 7.07 -10.57
CA LYS A 105 9.70 6.42 -11.80
C LYS A 105 10.60 5.32 -12.33
N SER A 106 11.92 5.50 -12.26
CA SER A 106 12.88 4.49 -12.73
C SER A 106 12.95 3.24 -11.85
N LYS A 107 12.41 3.30 -10.64
CA LYS A 107 12.45 2.22 -9.64
C LYS A 107 11.15 1.44 -9.58
N ILE A 108 10.19 1.76 -10.45
CA ILE A 108 8.86 1.18 -10.45
C ILE A 108 8.78 0.04 -11.46
N LEU A 109 8.19 -1.07 -11.05
CA LEU A 109 7.76 -2.14 -11.94
C LEU A 109 6.23 -2.24 -11.85
N SER A 110 5.57 -2.14 -13.00
CA SER A 110 4.13 -2.36 -13.10
C SER A 110 3.84 -3.82 -13.40
N VAL A 111 2.88 -4.39 -12.69
CA VAL A 111 2.48 -5.80 -12.85
C VAL A 111 1.00 -5.85 -13.18
N GLU A 112 0.66 -6.36 -14.37
CA GLU A 112 -0.74 -6.46 -14.78
C GLU A 112 -1.45 -7.55 -13.98
N ILE A 113 -2.63 -7.20 -13.43
CA ILE A 113 -3.50 -8.08 -12.68
C ILE A 113 -4.75 -8.35 -13.51
N ALA A 114 -5.22 -9.60 -13.53
CA ALA A 114 -6.28 -10.04 -14.42
C ALA A 114 -7.69 -9.55 -14.04
N ASN A 115 -7.86 -8.91 -12.88
CA ASN A 115 -9.17 -8.44 -12.45
C ASN A 115 -9.11 -7.02 -11.88
N GLN A 116 -10.26 -6.37 -11.81
CA GLN A 116 -10.36 -4.96 -11.40
C GLN A 116 -10.35 -4.73 -9.88
N SER A 117 -10.17 -5.77 -9.08
CA SER A 117 -10.21 -5.65 -7.61
C SER A 117 -9.20 -4.64 -7.07
N ILE A 118 -8.07 -4.44 -7.76
CA ILE A 118 -7.03 -3.50 -7.37
C ILE A 118 -7.43 -2.03 -7.54
N LYS A 119 -8.51 -1.77 -8.26
CA LYS A 119 -9.01 -0.41 -8.51
C LYS A 119 -10.31 -0.12 -7.78
N LYS A 120 -11.02 -1.15 -7.35
CA LYS A 120 -12.34 -1.01 -6.75
C LYS A 120 -12.23 -0.78 -5.25
N ASP A 121 -12.82 0.32 -4.78
CA ASP A 121 -13.01 0.58 -3.37
C ASP A 121 -14.50 0.45 -3.00
N PHE A 122 -14.80 0.29 -1.72
CA PHE A 122 -16.17 0.13 -1.22
C PHE A 122 -16.62 1.40 -0.49
N ASN A 123 -16.60 2.51 -1.22
CA ASN A 123 -17.01 3.82 -0.70
C ASN A 123 -18.49 4.11 -0.92
N VAL A 124 -19.17 3.36 -1.80
CA VAL A 124 -20.59 3.55 -2.09
C VAL A 124 -21.38 2.33 -1.66
N LYS A 125 -22.62 2.58 -1.23
CA LYS A 125 -23.50 1.56 -0.63
C LYS A 125 -23.74 0.35 -1.54
N GLU A 126 -23.86 0.55 -2.84
CA GLU A 126 -24.10 -0.51 -3.81
C GLU A 126 -22.98 -1.55 -3.85
N ASP A 127 -21.78 -1.16 -3.48
CA ASP A 127 -20.63 -2.08 -3.51
C ASP A 127 -20.69 -3.17 -2.45
N PHE A 128 -21.59 -3.05 -1.48
CA PHE A 128 -21.74 -4.01 -0.38
C PHE A 128 -22.86 -5.03 -0.57
N ILE A 129 -23.47 -5.09 -1.73
CA ILE A 129 -24.60 -5.98 -2.01
C ILE A 129 -24.12 -7.31 -2.59
#